data_9f6d1df5dfc7b54ac6f70950450f0d6d
#
_entry.id   9f6d1df5dfc7b54ac6f70950450f0d6d
#
_cell.length_a   1.000
_cell.length_b   1.000
_cell.length_c   1.000
_cell.angle_alpha   90.00
_cell.angle_beta   90.00
_cell.angle_gamma   90.00
#
_symmetry.space_group_name_H-M   'P 1'
#
loop_
_entity.id
_entity.type
_entity.pdbx_description
1 polymer ?
#
loop_
_entity_poly.entity_id
_entity_poly.type
_entity_poly.pdbx_seq_one_letter_code
_entity_poly.pdbx_strand_id
1 'polypeptide(L)'
;MYNIYNLLGAIAAMCESGVALKEIVPYLSELTQVDGRMERIDEGQAFNVIVDFAHTPDGMEKVFEFANSITPDGNAIIAVFGSAGKRDTKKRKVFGEIADRYCDSIILTEDDPRDENPRDIANEIKGGIKDTNNIFIEDRYSAIRQAIESANVNDTVLILGKGDEVFMYREFGREPWIGDHIAARHVIRKHCLGLEDELEK
;
A
#
# COMPACT_ATOMS: atom_id res chain seq x y z
N MET A 1 13.71 -7.09 1.58
CA MET A 1 15.07 -6.68 1.14
C MET A 1 15.29 -5.16 1.18
N TYR A 2 14.31 -4.32 0.85
CA TYR A 2 14.41 -2.84 0.86
C TYR A 2 14.76 -2.23 2.19
N ASN A 3 14.06 -2.64 3.25
CA ASN A 3 14.33 -2.10 4.58
C ASN A 3 15.75 -2.40 5.04
N ILE A 4 16.38 -3.45 4.52
CA ILE A 4 17.80 -3.75 4.80
C ILE A 4 18.71 -2.70 4.17
N TYR A 5 18.48 -2.31 2.90
CA TYR A 5 19.30 -1.28 2.26
C TYR A 5 19.09 0.10 2.89
N ASN A 6 17.86 0.44 3.25
CA ASN A 6 17.55 1.68 3.98
C ASN A 6 18.25 1.69 5.34
N LEU A 7 18.20 0.57 6.05
CA LEU A 7 18.88 0.40 7.34
C LEU A 7 20.40 0.52 7.19
N LEU A 8 20.99 -0.15 6.20
CA LEU A 8 22.43 -0.03 5.92
C LEU A 8 22.83 1.40 5.58
N GLY A 9 22.01 2.12 4.81
CA GLY A 9 22.24 3.53 4.51
C GLY A 9 22.18 4.41 5.77
N ALA A 10 21.21 4.17 6.65
CA ALA A 10 21.10 4.87 7.92
C ALA A 10 22.31 4.59 8.84
N ILE A 11 22.70 3.34 8.95
CA ILE A 11 23.90 2.93 9.73
C ILE A 11 25.16 3.62 9.17
N ALA A 12 25.36 3.62 7.85
CA ALA A 12 26.48 4.27 7.22
C ALA A 12 26.51 5.77 7.52
N ALA A 13 25.36 6.45 7.42
CA ALA A 13 25.26 7.88 7.74
C ALA A 13 25.57 8.18 9.22
N MET A 14 25.14 7.33 10.14
CA MET A 14 25.46 7.45 11.57
C MET A 14 26.96 7.24 11.81
N CYS A 15 27.59 6.26 11.17
CA CYS A 15 29.03 6.02 11.27
C CYS A 15 29.84 7.20 10.74
N GLU A 16 29.46 7.78 9.59
CA GLU A 16 30.08 8.98 9.03
C GLU A 16 29.90 10.22 9.94
N SER A 17 28.80 10.23 10.72
CA SER A 17 28.56 11.29 11.72
C SER A 17 29.33 11.08 13.02
N GLY A 18 30.17 10.03 13.11
CA GLY A 18 31.05 9.76 14.25
C GLY A 18 30.53 8.75 15.27
N VAL A 19 29.36 8.14 15.03
CA VAL A 19 28.84 7.07 15.92
C VAL A 19 29.51 5.75 15.56
N ALA A 20 30.12 5.06 16.52
CA ALA A 20 30.78 3.80 16.23
C ALA A 20 29.77 2.70 15.99
N LEU A 21 30.00 1.84 14.98
CA LEU A 21 29.12 0.72 14.63
C LEU A 21 28.73 -0.17 15.84
N LYS A 22 29.68 -0.42 16.74
CA LYS A 22 29.44 -1.18 17.98
C LYS A 22 28.39 -0.56 18.92
N GLU A 23 28.16 0.75 18.79
CA GLU A 23 27.16 1.48 19.57
C GLU A 23 25.77 1.41 18.91
N ILE A 24 25.71 1.17 17.60
CA ILE A 24 24.47 1.06 16.83
C ILE A 24 23.89 -0.36 16.91
N VAL A 25 24.75 -1.38 16.75
CA VAL A 25 24.36 -2.79 16.63
C VAL A 25 23.40 -3.30 17.73
N PRO A 26 23.58 -2.96 19.02
CA PRO A 26 22.66 -3.41 20.08
C PRO A 26 21.21 -2.97 19.87
N TYR A 27 20.98 -1.81 19.24
CA TYR A 27 19.64 -1.25 19.02
C TYR A 27 18.94 -1.78 17.77
N LEU A 28 19.64 -2.53 16.90
CA LEU A 28 19.03 -3.07 15.68
C LEU A 28 17.90 -4.06 15.96
N SER A 29 17.96 -4.76 17.10
CA SER A 29 16.91 -5.67 17.54
C SER A 29 15.67 -4.98 18.10
N GLU A 30 15.78 -3.69 18.42
CA GLU A 30 14.68 -2.87 18.94
C GLU A 30 13.92 -2.14 17.83
N LEU A 31 14.41 -2.23 16.58
CA LEU A 31 13.77 -1.59 15.45
C LEU A 31 12.40 -2.22 15.18
N THR A 32 11.38 -1.39 15.28
CA THR A 32 10.02 -1.75 14.90
C THR A 32 9.81 -1.56 13.40
N GLN A 33 8.69 -2.09 12.92
CA GLN A 33 8.22 -1.83 11.56
C GLN A 33 8.03 -0.32 11.35
N VAL A 34 8.40 0.17 10.19
CA VAL A 34 8.16 1.57 9.80
C VAL A 34 6.76 1.65 9.20
N ASP A 35 5.93 2.52 9.76
CA ASP A 35 4.55 2.71 9.31
C ASP A 35 4.52 3.07 7.81
N GLY A 36 3.60 2.48 7.07
CA GLY A 36 3.42 2.71 5.64
C GLY A 36 4.59 2.28 4.75
N ARG A 37 5.54 1.47 5.25
CA ARG A 37 6.68 0.94 4.50
C ARG A 37 6.75 -0.58 4.63
N MET A 38 6.18 -1.29 3.66
CA MET A 38 5.97 -2.75 3.74
C MET A 38 5.34 -3.14 5.08
N GLU A 39 4.44 -2.29 5.57
CA GLU A 39 3.79 -2.46 6.84
C GLU A 39 2.81 -3.63 6.77
N ARG A 40 3.10 -4.68 7.53
CA ARG A 40 2.19 -5.80 7.67
C ARG A 40 1.14 -5.48 8.73
N ILE A 41 -0.11 -5.52 8.32
CA ILE A 41 -1.27 -5.36 9.21
C ILE A 41 -1.73 -6.74 9.65
N ASP A 42 -1.65 -6.99 10.95
CA ASP A 42 -2.03 -8.27 11.55
C ASP A 42 -2.94 -7.99 12.76
N GLU A 43 -4.21 -8.32 12.61
CA GLU A 43 -5.25 -8.26 13.65
C GLU A 43 -5.78 -9.68 13.97
N GLY A 44 -5.14 -10.73 13.43
CA GLY A 44 -5.53 -12.12 13.61
C GLY A 44 -6.32 -12.71 12.44
N GLN A 45 -6.42 -12.00 11.31
CA GLN A 45 -7.04 -12.50 10.07
C GLN A 45 -6.17 -13.60 9.43
N ALA A 46 -6.80 -14.44 8.59
CA ALA A 46 -6.16 -15.59 7.96
C ALA A 46 -5.51 -15.28 6.58
N PHE A 47 -5.28 -14.02 6.25
CA PHE A 47 -4.69 -13.54 4.99
C PHE A 47 -3.70 -12.41 5.26
N ASN A 48 -2.81 -12.12 4.32
CA ASN A 48 -1.85 -11.05 4.45
C ASN A 48 -2.46 -9.71 4.05
N VAL A 49 -2.16 -8.65 4.81
CA VAL A 49 -2.44 -7.26 4.42
C VAL A 49 -1.17 -6.46 4.57
N ILE A 50 -0.76 -5.77 3.49
CA ILE A 50 0.47 -4.98 3.44
C ILE A 50 0.14 -3.57 2.96
N VAL A 51 0.58 -2.57 3.72
CA VAL A 51 0.50 -1.16 3.37
C VAL A 51 1.88 -0.66 2.97
N ASP A 52 1.98 0.01 1.81
CA ASP A 52 3.26 0.57 1.35
C ASP A 52 3.08 1.89 0.59
N PHE A 53 4.05 2.75 0.72
CA PHE A 53 4.11 4.05 0.03
C PHE A 53 4.52 3.95 -1.44
N ALA A 54 4.67 2.77 -2.02
CA ALA A 54 5.10 2.58 -3.40
C ALA A 54 4.24 3.40 -4.37
N HIS A 55 4.86 4.39 -4.99
CA HIS A 55 4.25 5.33 -5.93
C HIS A 55 5.12 5.56 -7.18
N THR A 56 6.10 4.71 -7.40
CA THR A 56 6.97 4.67 -8.58
C THR A 56 6.89 3.28 -9.22
N PRO A 57 7.12 3.15 -10.55
CA PRO A 57 7.12 1.85 -11.21
C PRO A 57 8.04 0.83 -10.55
N ASP A 58 9.29 1.20 -10.27
CA ASP A 58 10.26 0.32 -9.59
C ASP A 58 9.80 -0.07 -8.18
N GLY A 59 9.22 0.87 -7.42
CA GLY A 59 8.68 0.58 -6.09
C GLY A 59 7.53 -0.41 -6.15
N MET A 60 6.56 -0.20 -7.05
CA MET A 60 5.44 -1.12 -7.25
C MET A 60 5.88 -2.51 -7.69
N GLU A 61 6.75 -2.59 -8.70
CA GLU A 61 7.31 -3.87 -9.19
C GLU A 61 7.83 -4.71 -8.01
N LYS A 62 8.59 -4.10 -7.16
CA LYS A 62 9.24 -4.78 -6.04
C LYS A 62 8.28 -5.19 -4.93
N VAL A 63 7.26 -4.37 -4.63
CA VAL A 63 6.21 -4.75 -3.68
C VAL A 63 5.43 -5.95 -4.22
N PHE A 64 5.11 -5.96 -5.51
CA PHE A 64 4.45 -7.10 -6.13
C PHE A 64 5.32 -8.36 -6.19
N GLU A 65 6.62 -8.24 -6.51
CA GLU A 65 7.57 -9.36 -6.42
C GLU A 65 7.61 -9.95 -5.01
N PHE A 66 7.62 -9.10 -3.98
CA PHE A 66 7.56 -9.56 -2.60
C PHE A 66 6.24 -10.27 -2.30
N ALA A 67 5.10 -9.67 -2.65
CA ALA A 67 3.78 -10.29 -2.45
C ALA A 67 3.71 -11.66 -3.12
N ASN A 68 4.17 -11.77 -4.37
CA ASN A 68 4.24 -13.04 -5.10
C ASN A 68 5.12 -14.08 -4.40
N SER A 69 6.18 -13.65 -3.71
CA SER A 69 7.07 -14.56 -2.99
C SER A 69 6.49 -15.12 -1.68
N ILE A 70 5.48 -14.47 -1.12
CA ILE A 70 4.86 -14.85 0.16
C ILE A 70 3.44 -15.40 0.01
N THR A 71 2.81 -15.21 -1.15
CA THR A 71 1.48 -15.73 -1.45
C THR A 71 1.62 -17.16 -1.97
N PRO A 72 1.01 -18.16 -1.33
CA PRO A 72 1.09 -19.54 -1.79
C PRO A 72 0.44 -19.74 -3.15
N ASP A 73 0.92 -20.71 -3.93
CA ASP A 73 0.36 -21.05 -5.23
C ASP A 73 -1.15 -21.33 -5.12
N GLY A 74 -1.93 -20.72 -6.03
CA GLY A 74 -3.39 -20.83 -6.06
C GLY A 74 -4.14 -19.86 -5.17
N ASN A 75 -3.44 -19.00 -4.43
CA ASN A 75 -4.02 -17.88 -3.68
C ASN A 75 -3.87 -16.56 -4.44
N ALA A 76 -4.76 -15.62 -4.17
CA ALA A 76 -4.88 -14.39 -4.92
C ALA A 76 -4.00 -13.25 -4.34
N ILE A 77 -3.51 -12.40 -5.24
CA ILE A 77 -2.96 -11.07 -4.92
C ILE A 77 -4.01 -10.03 -5.34
N ILE A 78 -4.47 -9.25 -4.37
CA ILE A 78 -5.47 -8.19 -4.54
C ILE A 78 -4.79 -6.85 -4.27
N ALA A 79 -4.79 -5.93 -5.24
CA ALA A 79 -4.14 -4.64 -5.07
C ALA A 79 -5.14 -3.48 -5.05
N VAL A 80 -4.93 -2.52 -4.13
CA VAL A 80 -5.65 -1.26 -4.03
C VAL A 80 -4.66 -0.13 -4.25
N PHE A 81 -4.85 0.68 -5.29
CA PHE A 81 -3.97 1.83 -5.54
C PHE A 81 -4.59 2.86 -6.47
N GLY A 82 -3.98 4.01 -6.52
CA GLY A 82 -4.29 5.10 -7.43
C GLY A 82 -3.03 5.75 -7.99
N SER A 83 -3.15 7.00 -8.39
CA SER A 83 -2.00 7.82 -8.78
C SER A 83 -2.31 9.30 -8.56
N ALA A 84 -1.31 10.03 -8.09
CA ALA A 84 -1.46 11.45 -7.82
C ALA A 84 -1.77 12.26 -9.08
N GLY A 85 -2.74 13.17 -8.96
CA GLY A 85 -3.06 14.16 -9.96
C GLY A 85 -1.97 15.23 -10.10
N LYS A 86 -1.87 15.89 -11.27
CA LYS A 86 -0.90 16.95 -11.57
C LYS A 86 0.57 16.57 -11.28
N ARG A 87 0.87 15.29 -11.40
CA ARG A 87 2.21 14.72 -11.27
C ARG A 87 2.56 13.98 -12.57
N ASP A 88 3.57 13.13 -12.54
CA ASP A 88 3.97 12.31 -13.70
C ASP A 88 2.85 11.36 -14.12
N THR A 89 2.12 11.72 -15.20
CA THR A 89 1.03 10.92 -15.74
C THR A 89 1.52 9.70 -16.53
N LYS A 90 2.77 9.73 -17.04
CA LYS A 90 3.31 8.64 -17.85
C LYS A 90 3.42 7.33 -17.08
N LYS A 91 3.59 7.40 -15.76
CA LYS A 91 3.66 6.23 -14.90
C LYS A 91 2.31 5.51 -14.73
N ARG A 92 1.16 6.19 -14.99
CA ARG A 92 -0.19 5.63 -14.74
C ARG A 92 -0.40 4.33 -15.52
N LYS A 93 -0.17 4.36 -16.84
CA LYS A 93 -0.28 3.17 -17.67
C LYS A 93 0.69 2.07 -17.24
N VAL A 94 1.92 2.44 -16.86
CA VAL A 94 2.95 1.50 -16.41
C VAL A 94 2.51 0.82 -15.09
N PHE A 95 1.84 1.54 -14.19
CA PHE A 95 1.26 0.95 -12.97
C PHE A 95 0.25 -0.16 -13.31
N GLY A 96 -0.63 0.11 -14.28
CA GLY A 96 -1.57 -0.90 -14.79
C GLY A 96 -0.85 -2.12 -15.37
N GLU A 97 0.18 -1.91 -16.19
CA GLU A 97 0.98 -2.97 -16.81
C GLU A 97 1.73 -3.83 -15.78
N ILE A 98 2.22 -3.22 -14.70
CA ILE A 98 2.87 -3.93 -13.60
C ILE A 98 1.83 -4.75 -12.83
N ALA A 99 0.74 -4.12 -12.38
CA ALA A 99 -0.30 -4.79 -11.60
C ALA A 99 -0.94 -5.95 -12.38
N ASP A 100 -1.13 -5.81 -13.69
CA ASP A 100 -1.69 -6.87 -14.57
C ASP A 100 -0.84 -8.16 -14.61
N ARG A 101 0.45 -8.06 -14.29
CA ARG A 101 1.36 -9.22 -14.29
C ARG A 101 1.34 -10.03 -13.00
N TYR A 102 0.94 -9.40 -11.90
CA TYR A 102 1.07 -10.00 -10.57
C TYR A 102 -0.25 -10.21 -9.86
N CYS A 103 -1.28 -9.42 -10.19
CA CYS A 103 -2.53 -9.41 -9.44
C CYS A 103 -3.60 -10.29 -10.09
N ASP A 104 -4.42 -10.90 -9.25
CA ASP A 104 -5.67 -11.58 -9.64
C ASP A 104 -6.84 -10.60 -9.64
N SER A 105 -6.76 -9.53 -8.82
CA SER A 105 -7.77 -8.48 -8.75
C SER A 105 -7.14 -7.12 -8.46
N ILE A 106 -7.64 -6.07 -9.12
CA ILE A 106 -7.16 -4.70 -8.97
C ILE A 106 -8.34 -3.79 -8.63
N ILE A 107 -8.22 -3.04 -7.55
CA ILE A 107 -9.17 -2.00 -7.17
C ILE A 107 -8.48 -0.64 -7.32
N LEU A 108 -8.87 0.09 -8.34
CA LEU A 108 -8.38 1.44 -8.56
C LEU A 108 -9.18 2.42 -7.70
N THR A 109 -8.48 3.37 -7.08
CA THR A 109 -9.11 4.36 -6.17
C THR A 109 -8.39 5.70 -6.25
N GLU A 110 -8.90 6.69 -5.52
CA GLU A 110 -8.22 7.97 -5.41
C GLU A 110 -6.89 7.88 -4.65
N ASP A 111 -5.92 8.70 -5.08
CA ASP A 111 -4.64 8.92 -4.43
C ASP A 111 -4.20 10.34 -4.78
N ASP A 112 -4.42 11.31 -3.89
CA ASP A 112 -4.12 12.72 -4.11
C ASP A 112 -4.57 13.25 -5.49
N PRO A 113 -5.84 13.17 -5.85
CA PRO A 113 -6.29 13.52 -7.20
C PRO A 113 -6.09 14.99 -7.54
N ARG A 114 -5.95 15.86 -6.54
CA ARG A 114 -5.92 17.32 -6.70
C ARG A 114 -7.18 17.81 -7.41
N ASP A 115 -7.02 18.51 -8.54
CA ASP A 115 -8.09 18.99 -9.40
C ASP A 115 -8.32 18.10 -10.64
N GLU A 116 -7.73 16.90 -10.68
CA GLU A 116 -8.07 15.90 -11.69
C GLU A 116 -9.21 14.99 -11.20
N ASN A 117 -10.04 14.55 -12.13
CA ASN A 117 -11.09 13.58 -11.80
C ASN A 117 -10.47 12.21 -11.48
N PRO A 118 -10.73 11.63 -10.29
CA PRO A 118 -10.14 10.33 -9.91
C PRO A 118 -10.46 9.21 -10.90
N ARG A 119 -11.64 9.24 -11.53
CA ARG A 119 -12.03 8.25 -12.55
C ARG A 119 -11.19 8.35 -13.81
N ASP A 120 -10.81 9.57 -14.23
CA ASP A 120 -9.97 9.76 -15.41
C ASP A 120 -8.55 9.23 -15.14
N ILE A 121 -8.02 9.48 -13.96
CA ILE A 121 -6.74 8.91 -13.50
C ILE A 121 -6.81 7.36 -13.52
N ALA A 122 -7.89 6.79 -12.97
CA ALA A 122 -8.10 5.35 -12.97
C ALA A 122 -8.21 4.78 -14.40
N ASN A 123 -8.86 5.49 -15.34
CA ASN A 123 -8.95 5.08 -16.74
C ASN A 123 -7.57 5.07 -17.43
N GLU A 124 -6.70 6.02 -17.12
CA GLU A 124 -5.32 6.02 -17.63
C GLU A 124 -4.51 4.81 -17.09
N ILE A 125 -4.66 4.47 -15.79
CA ILE A 125 -4.06 3.27 -15.22
C ILE A 125 -4.62 2.01 -15.87
N LYS A 126 -5.95 1.95 -16.03
CA LYS A 126 -6.65 0.83 -16.68
C LYS A 126 -6.18 0.60 -18.12
N GLY A 127 -5.72 1.64 -18.80
CA GLY A 127 -5.11 1.50 -20.14
C GLY A 127 -3.88 0.60 -20.20
N GLY A 128 -3.28 0.24 -19.06
CA GLY A 128 -2.19 -0.73 -18.92
C GLY A 128 -2.66 -2.14 -18.53
N ILE A 129 -3.87 -2.31 -18.03
CA ILE A 129 -4.44 -3.59 -17.59
C ILE A 129 -5.10 -4.27 -18.79
N LYS A 130 -4.78 -5.54 -19.05
CA LYS A 130 -5.31 -6.30 -20.18
C LYS A 130 -6.25 -7.41 -19.74
N ASP A 131 -5.78 -8.26 -18.84
CA ASP A 131 -6.41 -9.54 -18.52
C ASP A 131 -6.95 -9.58 -17.09
N THR A 132 -6.38 -8.81 -16.17
CA THR A 132 -6.75 -8.83 -14.76
C THR A 132 -8.09 -8.15 -14.50
N ASN A 133 -8.93 -8.78 -13.67
CA ASN A 133 -10.15 -8.17 -13.17
C ASN A 133 -9.86 -6.85 -12.47
N ASN A 134 -10.53 -5.77 -12.88
CA ASN A 134 -10.33 -4.47 -12.27
C ASN A 134 -11.65 -3.71 -12.10
N ILE A 135 -11.76 -3.01 -10.97
CA ILE A 135 -12.88 -2.13 -10.66
C ILE A 135 -12.36 -0.77 -10.21
N PHE A 136 -13.18 0.25 -10.30
CA PHE A 136 -12.91 1.57 -9.75
C PHE A 136 -13.90 1.88 -8.63
N ILE A 137 -13.36 2.17 -7.45
CA ILE A 137 -14.09 2.66 -6.27
C ILE A 137 -13.41 3.96 -5.86
N GLU A 138 -14.12 5.09 -6.00
CA GLU A 138 -13.53 6.41 -5.77
C GLU A 138 -13.09 6.59 -4.33
N ASP A 139 -14.01 6.35 -3.38
CA ASP A 139 -13.71 6.44 -1.95
C ASP A 139 -12.68 5.39 -1.52
N ARG A 140 -11.53 5.87 -1.04
CA ARG A 140 -10.39 5.01 -0.72
C ARG A 140 -10.68 4.04 0.44
N TYR A 141 -11.45 4.47 1.44
CA TYR A 141 -11.84 3.58 2.52
C TYR A 141 -12.69 2.41 2.01
N SER A 142 -13.68 2.71 1.18
CA SER A 142 -14.54 1.70 0.55
C SER A 142 -13.74 0.76 -0.37
N ALA A 143 -12.73 1.26 -1.06
CA ALA A 143 -11.83 0.45 -1.88
C ALA A 143 -11.00 -0.54 -1.03
N ILE A 144 -10.42 -0.05 0.07
CA ILE A 144 -9.69 -0.87 1.05
C ILE A 144 -10.62 -1.93 1.66
N ARG A 145 -11.82 -1.53 2.05
CA ARG A 145 -12.84 -2.42 2.60
C ARG A 145 -13.20 -3.53 1.60
N GLN A 146 -13.48 -3.17 0.34
CA GLN A 146 -13.81 -4.15 -0.69
C GLN A 146 -12.70 -5.17 -0.90
N ALA A 147 -11.43 -4.73 -0.91
CA ALA A 147 -10.28 -5.62 -1.05
C ALA A 147 -10.19 -6.61 0.11
N ILE A 148 -10.28 -6.11 1.34
CA ILE A 148 -10.14 -6.91 2.56
C ILE A 148 -11.32 -7.90 2.70
N GLU A 149 -12.57 -7.46 2.45
CA GLU A 149 -13.75 -8.33 2.52
C GLU A 149 -13.77 -9.42 1.43
N SER A 150 -13.08 -9.20 0.30
CA SER A 150 -12.99 -10.19 -0.77
C SER A 150 -11.86 -11.22 -0.60
N ALA A 151 -10.92 -10.98 0.33
CA ALA A 151 -9.78 -11.84 0.54
C ALA A 151 -10.16 -13.18 1.22
N ASN A 152 -9.59 -14.25 0.73
CA ASN A 152 -9.71 -15.59 1.30
C ASN A 152 -8.47 -15.94 2.15
N VAL A 153 -8.52 -17.09 2.80
CA VAL A 153 -7.39 -17.63 3.57
C VAL A 153 -6.14 -17.72 2.69
N ASN A 154 -5.01 -17.19 3.18
CA ASN A 154 -3.70 -17.12 2.52
C ASN A 154 -3.59 -16.15 1.32
N ASP A 155 -4.63 -15.43 0.94
CA ASP A 155 -4.52 -14.36 -0.04
C ASP A 155 -3.63 -13.22 0.49
N THR A 156 -3.19 -12.35 -0.42
CA THR A 156 -2.41 -11.15 -0.06
C THR A 156 -3.09 -9.90 -0.61
N VAL A 157 -3.46 -8.99 0.29
CA VAL A 157 -4.00 -7.67 -0.04
C VAL A 157 -2.88 -6.63 0.06
N LEU A 158 -2.68 -5.87 -1.01
CA LEU A 158 -1.72 -4.77 -1.10
C LEU A 158 -2.47 -3.44 -1.16
N ILE A 159 -2.15 -2.50 -0.27
CA ILE A 159 -2.69 -1.14 -0.25
C ILE A 159 -1.52 -0.19 -0.49
N LEU A 160 -1.49 0.44 -1.68
CA LEU A 160 -0.31 1.13 -2.19
C LEU A 160 -0.58 2.61 -2.47
N GLY A 161 0.48 3.42 -2.32
CA GLY A 161 0.54 4.82 -2.73
C GLY A 161 0.68 5.79 -1.57
N LYS A 162 -0.17 5.70 -0.55
CA LYS A 162 -0.20 6.65 0.56
C LYS A 162 0.65 6.25 1.77
N GLY A 163 0.84 4.96 2.00
CA GLY A 163 1.62 4.49 3.16
C GLY A 163 1.06 5.03 4.49
N ASP A 164 1.87 5.83 5.19
CA ASP A 164 1.57 6.46 6.48
C ASP A 164 0.93 7.85 6.37
N GLU A 165 0.63 8.34 5.17
CA GLU A 165 0.04 9.66 5.01
C GLU A 165 -1.38 9.73 5.55
N VAL A 166 -1.63 10.73 6.40
CA VAL A 166 -2.92 10.96 7.07
C VAL A 166 -3.70 12.13 6.46
N PHE A 167 -3.51 12.38 5.18
CA PHE A 167 -4.20 13.40 4.41
C PHE A 167 -4.32 13.02 2.94
N MET A 168 -5.28 13.64 2.27
CA MET A 168 -5.52 13.54 0.83
C MET A 168 -5.45 14.94 0.21
N TYR A 169 -4.73 15.11 -0.91
CA TYR A 169 -4.76 16.36 -1.67
C TYR A 169 -5.90 16.31 -2.69
N ARG A 170 -6.87 17.22 -2.52
CA ARG A 170 -8.01 17.43 -3.43
C ARG A 170 -7.97 18.83 -4.04
N GLU A 171 -8.98 19.20 -4.83
CA GLU A 171 -9.06 20.47 -5.55
C GLU A 171 -8.81 21.70 -4.66
N PHE A 172 -9.39 21.72 -3.47
CA PHE A 172 -9.30 22.86 -2.55
C PHE A 172 -8.20 22.74 -1.50
N GLY A 173 -7.31 21.76 -1.64
CA GLY A 173 -6.17 21.59 -0.77
C GLY A 173 -6.10 20.25 -0.05
N ARG A 174 -5.54 20.28 1.15
CA ARG A 174 -5.28 19.10 1.96
C ARG A 174 -6.45 18.82 2.88
N GLU A 175 -7.04 17.64 2.75
CA GLU A 175 -8.12 17.14 3.58
C GLU A 175 -7.64 16.00 4.49
N PRO A 176 -8.21 15.83 5.69
CA PRO A 176 -7.85 14.71 6.57
C PRO A 176 -8.15 13.36 5.91
N TRP A 177 -7.22 12.42 6.08
CA TRP A 177 -7.36 11.01 5.77
C TRP A 177 -6.95 10.21 7.02
N ILE A 178 -7.64 9.13 7.34
CA ILE A 178 -7.31 8.36 8.55
C ILE A 178 -6.00 7.57 8.44
N GLY A 179 -5.45 7.43 7.23
CA GLY A 179 -4.29 6.60 6.92
C GLY A 179 -4.69 5.19 6.49
N ASP A 180 -3.97 4.65 5.50
CA ASP A 180 -4.24 3.33 4.93
C ASP A 180 -4.13 2.22 5.97
N HIS A 181 -3.13 2.30 6.83
CA HIS A 181 -2.88 1.31 7.90
C HIS A 181 -4.01 1.30 8.94
N ILE A 182 -4.53 2.47 9.33
CA ILE A 182 -5.65 2.59 10.26
C ILE A 182 -6.93 2.09 9.60
N ALA A 183 -7.18 2.48 8.33
CA ALA A 183 -8.33 2.00 7.57
C ALA A 183 -8.33 0.47 7.46
N ALA A 184 -7.18 -0.13 7.15
CA ALA A 184 -7.04 -1.58 7.04
C ALA A 184 -7.32 -2.28 8.38
N ARG A 185 -6.74 -1.80 9.49
CA ARG A 185 -7.00 -2.35 10.84
C ARG A 185 -8.48 -2.26 11.20
N HIS A 186 -9.09 -1.10 10.99
CA HIS A 186 -10.52 -0.90 11.27
C HIS A 186 -11.39 -1.87 10.47
N VAL A 187 -11.14 -1.99 9.17
CA VAL A 187 -11.90 -2.92 8.31
C VAL A 187 -11.73 -4.37 8.78
N ILE A 188 -10.53 -4.83 9.07
CA ILE A 188 -10.28 -6.21 9.53
C ILE A 188 -11.01 -6.45 10.84
N ARG A 189 -10.85 -5.59 11.84
CA ARG A 189 -11.48 -5.75 13.14
C ARG A 189 -12.99 -5.77 13.05
N LYS A 190 -13.59 -4.78 12.40
CA LYS A 190 -15.03 -4.59 12.34
C LYS A 190 -15.72 -5.60 11.40
N HIS A 191 -15.19 -5.75 10.18
CA HIS A 191 -15.89 -6.47 9.12
C HIS A 191 -15.47 -7.94 8.98
N CYS A 192 -14.22 -8.29 9.33
CA CYS A 192 -13.77 -9.67 9.24
C CYS A 192 -13.86 -10.41 10.58
N LEU A 193 -13.58 -9.73 11.70
CA LEU A 193 -13.53 -10.35 13.02
C LEU A 193 -14.75 -10.03 13.91
N GLY A 194 -15.61 -9.07 13.52
CA GLY A 194 -16.79 -8.68 14.29
C GLY A 194 -16.47 -8.04 15.64
N LEU A 195 -15.29 -7.40 15.77
CA LEU A 195 -14.85 -6.72 16.97
C LEU A 195 -15.34 -5.27 16.98
N GLU A 196 -15.70 -4.74 18.17
CA GLU A 196 -15.95 -3.30 18.32
C GLU A 196 -14.64 -2.52 18.15
N ASP A 197 -14.68 -1.40 17.42
CA ASP A 197 -13.51 -0.57 17.18
C ASP A 197 -13.58 0.75 17.97
N GLU A 198 -12.39 1.23 18.41
CA GLU A 198 -12.26 2.47 19.17
C GLU A 198 -12.40 3.74 18.30
N LEU A 199 -12.36 3.61 16.96
CA LEU A 199 -12.55 4.73 16.02
C LEU A 199 -13.98 5.28 15.98
N GLU A 200 -14.95 4.61 16.61
CA GLU A 200 -16.34 5.08 16.73
C GLU A 200 -16.60 5.87 18.05
N LYS A 201 -15.59 6.13 18.85
CA LYS A 201 -15.66 6.97 20.06
C LYS A 201 -14.99 8.32 19.85
#